data_f90125d7a8a8ef3d9e476ba557727d79
#
_entry.id   f90125d7a8a8ef3d9e476ba557727d79
#
_cell.length_a   1.000
_cell.length_b   1.000
_cell.length_c   1.000
_cell.angle_alpha   90.00
_cell.angle_beta   90.00
_cell.angle_gamma   90.00
#
_symmetry.space_group_name_H-M   'P 1'
#
loop_
_entity.id
_entity.type
_entity.pdbx_description
1 polymer ?
#
loop_
_entity_poly.entity_id
_entity_poly.type
_entity_poly.pdbx_seq_one_letter_code
_entity_poly.pdbx_strand_id
1 'polypeptide(L)'
;MQDGMSYKERQMYLCKTQKAVSSHEKPLTGHDVCDILILLGRSWDGSFLMIGGVFFVKIVVSACLLGRNCKYNGGNNFEPQVADFVRGREVIPVCPEEVLGMPRIPMEIVDGVLINRQGESVDAVVRGQVEKILERLRDEEIECCVLKSRSPTCGVRQVYDGTFSGTLVNGMGVLAQALQEAGYRCIDAEELS
;
A
#
# COMPACT_ATOMS: atom_id res chain seq x y z
N MET A 1 12.02 -24.15 1.39
CA MET A 1 10.65 -24.67 1.27
C MET A 1 9.65 -23.59 1.72
N GLN A 2 9.52 -22.49 0.96
CA GLN A 2 8.52 -21.43 1.20
C GLN A 2 7.85 -20.98 -0.11
N ASP A 3 8.08 -21.70 -1.19
CA ASP A 3 7.55 -21.40 -2.51
C ASP A 3 6.17 -22.04 -2.68
N GLY A 4 5.14 -21.42 -2.13
CA GLY A 4 3.76 -21.91 -2.25
C GLY A 4 2.76 -21.31 -1.26
N MET A 5 3.22 -20.51 -0.32
CA MET A 5 2.32 -19.84 0.62
C MET A 5 1.69 -18.61 -0.01
N SER A 6 0.37 -18.50 0.09
CA SER A 6 -0.35 -17.29 -0.31
C SER A 6 0.05 -16.09 0.56
N TYR A 7 -0.15 -14.87 0.06
CA TYR A 7 0.11 -13.65 0.81
C TYR A 7 -0.60 -13.64 2.19
N LYS A 8 -1.85 -14.13 2.26
CA LYS A 8 -2.61 -14.28 3.52
C LYS A 8 -1.93 -15.20 4.54
N GLU A 9 -1.35 -16.30 4.08
CA GLU A 9 -0.65 -17.24 4.96
C GLU A 9 0.65 -16.64 5.48
N ARG A 10 1.39 -15.89 4.65
CA ARG A 10 2.60 -15.16 5.06
C ARG A 10 2.27 -14.08 6.10
N GLN A 11 1.20 -13.31 5.90
CA GLN A 11 0.76 -12.28 6.86
C GLN A 11 0.31 -12.88 8.20
N MET A 12 -0.37 -14.02 8.19
CA MET A 12 -0.75 -14.73 9.42
C MET A 12 0.48 -15.25 10.19
N TYR A 13 1.53 -15.67 9.48
CA TYR A 13 2.78 -16.11 10.09
C TYR A 13 3.51 -14.93 10.75
N LEU A 14 3.62 -13.80 10.06
CA LEU A 14 4.24 -12.58 10.57
C LEU A 14 3.47 -11.99 11.77
N CYS A 15 2.14 -12.01 11.74
CA CYS A 15 1.32 -11.55 12.87
C CYS A 15 1.46 -12.44 14.11
N LYS A 16 1.66 -13.74 13.95
CA LYS A 16 1.91 -14.67 15.07
C LYS A 16 3.30 -14.47 15.68
N THR A 17 4.31 -14.19 14.86
CA THR A 17 5.67 -13.91 15.34
C THR A 17 5.78 -12.55 16.03
N GLN A 18 5.10 -11.52 15.56
CA GLN A 18 5.05 -10.21 16.21
C GLN A 18 4.33 -10.25 17.57
N LYS A 19 3.26 -11.04 17.73
CA LYS A 19 2.61 -11.23 19.04
C LYS A 19 3.48 -11.97 20.05
N ALA A 20 4.34 -12.87 19.62
CA ALA A 20 5.29 -13.57 20.49
C ALA A 20 6.41 -12.63 21.02
N VAL A 21 6.79 -11.61 20.27
CA VAL A 21 7.82 -10.62 20.67
C VAL A 21 7.23 -9.52 21.58
N SER A 22 5.93 -9.19 21.43
CA SER A 22 5.27 -8.11 22.19
C SER A 22 4.85 -8.50 23.61
N SER A 23 4.99 -9.76 24.02
CA SER A 23 4.57 -10.22 25.36
C SER A 23 5.69 -10.20 26.41
N HIS A 24 6.89 -9.72 26.10
CA HIS A 24 7.99 -9.57 27.06
C HIS A 24 8.32 -8.09 27.30
N GLU A 25 7.74 -7.53 28.34
CA GLU A 25 8.11 -6.23 28.92
C GLU A 25 9.44 -6.31 29.70
N LYS A 26 10.56 -6.50 29.01
CA LYS A 26 11.92 -6.20 29.55
C LYS A 26 12.85 -5.82 28.41
N PRO A 27 13.76 -4.84 28.59
CA PRO A 27 14.78 -4.55 27.59
C PRO A 27 15.69 -5.77 27.44
N LEU A 28 15.81 -6.26 26.21
CA LEU A 28 16.64 -7.41 25.87
C LEU A 28 18.12 -7.10 26.20
N THR A 29 18.75 -7.92 27.02
CA THR A 29 20.17 -7.88 27.27
C THR A 29 20.91 -8.68 26.19
N GLY A 30 22.22 -8.45 25.97
CA GLY A 30 22.99 -9.07 24.91
C GLY A 30 22.97 -10.63 24.88
N HIS A 31 22.51 -11.29 25.95
CA HIS A 31 22.34 -12.74 26.00
C HIS A 31 21.01 -13.21 25.38
N ASP A 32 19.94 -12.41 25.44
CA ASP A 32 18.60 -12.78 24.92
C ASP A 32 18.57 -12.81 23.38
N VAL A 33 19.48 -12.09 22.72
CA VAL A 33 19.61 -12.08 21.25
C VAL A 33 20.21 -13.39 20.74
N CYS A 34 21.09 -14.05 21.53
CA CYS A 34 21.66 -15.34 21.14
C CYS A 34 20.63 -16.48 21.15
N ASP A 35 19.68 -16.48 22.07
CA ASP A 35 18.69 -17.55 22.20
C ASP A 35 17.63 -17.51 21.09
N ILE A 36 17.32 -16.32 20.57
CA ILE A 36 16.42 -16.15 19.40
C ILE A 36 17.06 -16.68 18.12
N LEU A 37 18.40 -16.54 17.98
CA LEU A 37 19.15 -17.06 16.83
C LEU A 37 19.27 -18.61 16.82
N ILE A 38 19.17 -19.25 17.97
CA ILE A 38 19.25 -20.71 18.11
C ILE A 38 17.95 -21.41 17.65
N LEU A 39 16.80 -20.70 17.67
CA LEU A 39 15.50 -21.24 17.23
C LEU A 39 15.30 -21.21 15.70
N LEU A 40 16.17 -20.55 14.95
CA LEU A 40 16.10 -20.41 13.49
C LEU A 40 17.02 -21.36 12.70
N GLY A 41 17.21 -22.58 13.19
CA GLY A 41 17.75 -23.69 12.39
C GLY A 41 19.26 -23.68 12.19
N ARG A 42 19.97 -24.48 13.00
CA ARG A 42 21.36 -24.84 12.79
C ARG A 42 21.50 -25.85 11.66
N SER A 43 22.26 -25.53 10.62
CA SER A 43 22.99 -26.52 9.84
C SER A 43 24.41 -26.66 10.43
N TRP A 44 24.89 -27.89 10.57
CA TRP A 44 26.10 -28.25 11.33
C TRP A 44 27.34 -28.39 10.43
N ASP A 45 27.49 -27.58 9.39
CA ASP A 45 28.59 -27.67 8.41
C ASP A 45 29.53 -26.45 8.37
N GLY A 46 29.56 -25.62 9.41
CA GLY A 46 30.62 -24.62 9.59
C GLY A 46 30.68 -23.48 8.57
N SER A 47 29.78 -23.40 7.59
CA SER A 47 29.68 -22.25 6.70
C SER A 47 28.61 -21.30 7.24
N PHE A 48 29.09 -20.30 8.00
CA PHE A 48 28.27 -19.20 8.48
C PHE A 48 27.99 -18.25 7.30
N LEU A 49 26.99 -18.59 6.49
CA LEU A 49 26.46 -17.63 5.54
C LEU A 49 25.61 -16.64 6.34
N MET A 50 26.22 -15.51 6.71
CA MET A 50 25.50 -14.33 7.21
C MET A 50 24.63 -13.78 6.08
N ILE A 51 23.49 -14.41 5.83
CA ILE A 51 22.42 -13.78 5.11
C ILE A 51 21.63 -13.00 6.15
N GLY A 52 22.18 -11.87 6.56
CA GLY A 52 21.43 -10.80 7.19
C GLY A 52 20.51 -10.19 6.15
N GLY A 53 19.46 -10.88 5.75
CA GLY A 53 18.38 -10.30 5.01
C GLY A 53 17.67 -9.30 5.92
N VAL A 54 18.10 -8.05 5.92
CA VAL A 54 17.28 -6.96 6.39
C VAL A 54 16.11 -6.91 5.41
N PHE A 55 14.99 -7.49 5.75
CA PHE A 55 13.76 -7.35 4.99
C PHE A 55 13.33 -5.89 5.13
N PHE A 56 13.62 -5.09 4.11
CA PHE A 56 13.14 -3.73 4.02
C PHE A 56 11.65 -3.80 3.66
N VAL A 57 10.82 -3.76 4.69
CA VAL A 57 9.37 -3.69 4.50
C VAL A 57 9.04 -2.32 3.92
N LYS A 58 8.36 -2.31 2.78
CA LYS A 58 8.05 -1.09 2.01
C LYS A 58 6.64 -0.60 2.32
N ILE A 59 6.42 0.70 2.14
CA ILE A 59 5.10 1.31 2.22
C ILE A 59 4.70 1.80 0.84
N VAL A 60 3.53 1.37 0.37
CA VAL A 60 2.93 1.92 -0.84
C VAL A 60 2.20 3.21 -0.49
N VAL A 61 2.43 4.29 -1.23
CA VAL A 61 1.81 5.59 -0.95
C VAL A 61 1.25 6.21 -2.22
N SER A 62 0.05 6.77 -2.16
CA SER A 62 -0.47 7.62 -3.24
C SER A 62 0.50 8.77 -3.50
N ALA A 63 1.08 8.85 -4.69
CA ALA A 63 2.20 9.73 -5.01
C ALA A 63 1.91 11.21 -4.77
N CYS A 64 0.65 11.64 -4.93
CA CYS A 64 0.22 13.00 -4.67
C CYS A 64 0.35 13.41 -3.19
N LEU A 65 0.25 12.47 -2.24
CA LEU A 65 0.42 12.73 -0.81
C LEU A 65 1.87 13.04 -0.43
N LEU A 66 2.83 12.66 -1.28
CA LEU A 66 4.25 12.94 -1.13
C LEU A 66 4.70 14.19 -1.91
N GLY A 67 3.76 14.99 -2.41
CA GLY A 67 4.05 16.22 -3.15
C GLY A 67 4.26 16.02 -4.66
N ARG A 68 4.08 14.82 -5.21
CA ARG A 68 4.14 14.62 -6.65
C ARG A 68 2.96 15.28 -7.33
N ASN A 69 3.24 16.10 -8.34
CA ASN A 69 2.23 16.84 -9.10
C ASN A 69 1.47 15.91 -10.07
N CYS A 70 0.67 15.01 -9.52
CA CYS A 70 -0.14 14.03 -10.28
C CYS A 70 -1.65 14.14 -10.01
N LYS A 71 -2.12 15.23 -9.42
CA LYS A 71 -3.54 15.54 -9.31
C LYS A 71 -4.09 16.03 -10.67
N TYR A 72 -5.39 15.82 -10.93
CA TYR A 72 -6.04 16.15 -12.20
C TYR A 72 -5.75 17.57 -12.73
N ASN A 73 -5.57 18.55 -11.83
CA ASN A 73 -5.30 19.95 -12.17
C ASN A 73 -3.80 20.31 -12.26
N GLY A 74 -2.90 19.34 -12.25
CA GLY A 74 -1.45 19.56 -12.29
C GLY A 74 -0.80 19.85 -10.92
N GLY A 75 -1.58 19.86 -9.83
CA GLY A 75 -1.07 20.01 -8.46
C GLY A 75 -0.82 18.67 -7.77
N ASN A 76 -0.68 18.77 -6.44
CA ASN A 76 -0.54 17.61 -5.55
C ASN A 76 -1.50 17.72 -4.37
N ASN A 77 -1.47 16.73 -3.49
CA ASN A 77 -2.19 16.68 -2.22
C ASN A 77 -1.19 16.38 -1.09
N PHE A 78 -0.07 17.12 -1.06
CA PHE A 78 0.96 16.89 -0.05
C PHE A 78 0.36 16.88 1.35
N GLU A 79 0.67 15.82 2.11
CA GLU A 79 0.16 15.61 3.46
C GLU A 79 1.35 15.42 4.42
N PRO A 80 1.62 16.43 5.28
CA PRO A 80 2.76 16.37 6.21
C PRO A 80 2.77 15.13 7.10
N GLN A 81 1.60 14.72 7.60
CA GLN A 81 1.49 13.53 8.48
C GLN A 81 1.85 12.25 7.75
N VAL A 82 1.50 12.13 6.47
CA VAL A 82 1.93 11.00 5.63
C VAL A 82 3.44 11.04 5.43
N ALA A 83 4.01 12.23 5.15
CA ALA A 83 5.45 12.39 4.98
C ALA A 83 6.21 12.02 6.28
N ASP A 84 5.67 12.39 7.44
CA ASP A 84 6.23 12.03 8.74
C ASP A 84 6.09 10.52 9.02
N PHE A 85 4.95 9.93 8.71
CA PHE A 85 4.70 8.49 8.88
C PHE A 85 5.70 7.62 8.11
N VAL A 86 6.07 8.04 6.90
CA VAL A 86 6.99 7.26 6.04
C VAL A 86 8.47 7.64 6.23
N ARG A 87 8.77 8.58 7.13
CA ARG A 87 10.14 9.03 7.35
C ARG A 87 11.07 7.90 7.76
N GLY A 88 12.17 7.73 7.03
CA GLY A 88 13.15 6.67 7.27
C GLY A 88 12.71 5.28 6.81
N ARG A 89 11.61 5.16 6.08
CA ARG A 89 11.12 3.90 5.52
C ARG A 89 11.28 3.88 4.00
N GLU A 90 11.33 2.70 3.43
CA GLU A 90 11.33 2.55 1.98
C GLU A 90 9.90 2.73 1.44
N VAL A 91 9.74 3.58 0.42
CA VAL A 91 8.42 3.98 -0.10
C VAL A 91 8.30 3.66 -1.58
N ILE A 92 7.17 3.08 -1.96
CA ILE A 92 6.77 2.89 -3.36
C ILE A 92 5.64 3.88 -3.67
N PRO A 93 5.94 5.02 -4.32
CA PRO A 93 4.90 5.94 -4.75
C PRO A 93 4.13 5.39 -5.94
N VAL A 94 2.80 5.48 -5.90
CA VAL A 94 1.90 5.01 -6.95
C VAL A 94 0.85 6.06 -7.32
N CYS A 95 0.52 6.15 -8.60
CA CYS A 95 -0.62 6.93 -9.09
C CYS A 95 -1.18 6.27 -10.36
N PRO A 96 -2.30 5.54 -10.28
CA PRO A 96 -2.87 4.89 -11.46
C PRO A 96 -3.41 5.87 -12.49
N GLU A 97 -3.67 7.11 -12.09
CA GLU A 97 -4.22 8.14 -12.96
C GLU A 97 -3.20 8.84 -13.86
N GLU A 98 -1.89 8.69 -13.60
CA GLU A 98 -0.85 9.33 -14.43
C GLU A 98 -0.86 8.86 -15.88
N VAL A 99 -1.37 7.66 -16.15
CA VAL A 99 -1.51 7.12 -17.50
C VAL A 99 -2.41 7.98 -18.41
N LEU A 100 -3.31 8.77 -17.81
CA LEU A 100 -4.21 9.69 -18.53
C LEU A 100 -3.55 11.03 -18.94
N GLY A 101 -2.29 11.25 -18.54
CA GLY A 101 -1.61 12.52 -18.74
C GLY A 101 -2.06 13.64 -17.81
N MET A 102 -1.55 14.86 -18.03
CA MET A 102 -1.76 16.02 -17.16
C MET A 102 -1.83 17.32 -17.96
N PRO A 103 -2.72 18.27 -17.65
CA PRO A 103 -3.87 18.12 -16.76
C PRO A 103 -4.92 17.19 -17.36
N ARG A 104 -5.83 16.66 -16.54
CA ARG A 104 -6.89 15.77 -17.00
C ARG A 104 -8.26 16.15 -16.46
N ILE A 105 -9.29 15.65 -17.10
CA ILE A 105 -10.67 15.88 -16.70
C ILE A 105 -10.94 15.05 -15.42
N PRO A 106 -11.55 15.66 -14.38
CA PRO A 106 -11.97 14.93 -13.18
C PRO A 106 -12.88 13.75 -13.54
N MET A 107 -12.72 12.64 -12.82
CA MET A 107 -13.51 11.43 -13.00
C MET A 107 -14.12 10.97 -11.68
N GLU A 108 -15.21 10.21 -11.77
CA GLU A 108 -15.88 9.55 -10.66
C GLU A 108 -16.26 8.12 -11.06
N ILE A 109 -16.69 7.32 -10.09
CA ILE A 109 -17.19 5.96 -10.34
C ILE A 109 -18.70 6.06 -10.58
N VAL A 110 -19.14 5.71 -11.77
CA VAL A 110 -20.57 5.67 -12.18
C VAL A 110 -20.90 4.21 -12.50
N ASP A 111 -21.80 3.59 -11.76
CA ASP A 111 -22.21 2.18 -11.93
C ASP A 111 -20.99 1.21 -12.02
N GLY A 112 -19.96 1.46 -11.20
CA GLY A 112 -18.76 0.64 -11.15
C GLY A 112 -17.70 0.93 -12.23
N VAL A 113 -17.93 1.91 -13.10
CA VAL A 113 -17.07 2.31 -14.21
C VAL A 113 -16.49 3.70 -13.97
N LEU A 114 -15.21 3.91 -14.22
CA LEU A 114 -14.57 5.23 -14.16
C LEU A 114 -14.98 6.07 -15.38
N ILE A 115 -15.75 7.11 -15.11
CA ILE A 115 -16.28 8.04 -16.12
C ILE A 115 -15.73 9.44 -15.81
N ASN A 116 -15.24 10.16 -16.82
CA ASN A 116 -14.84 11.55 -16.65
C ASN A 116 -16.08 12.48 -16.72
N ARG A 117 -15.92 13.73 -16.32
CA ARG A 117 -17.02 14.72 -16.29
C ARG A 117 -17.62 15.01 -17.69
N GLN A 118 -16.97 14.61 -18.78
CA GLN A 118 -17.51 14.71 -20.14
C GLN A 118 -18.31 13.47 -20.56
N GLY A 119 -18.45 12.48 -19.67
CA GLY A 119 -19.16 11.24 -19.94
C GLY A 119 -18.33 10.17 -20.67
N GLU A 120 -17.02 10.36 -20.80
CA GLU A 120 -16.16 9.38 -21.44
C GLU A 120 -15.62 8.38 -20.43
N SER A 121 -15.62 7.08 -20.79
CA SER A 121 -15.03 6.04 -19.96
C SER A 121 -13.50 6.07 -20.07
N VAL A 122 -12.88 6.13 -18.90
CA VAL A 122 -11.42 5.98 -18.72
C VAL A 122 -11.06 4.70 -17.97
N ASP A 123 -12.06 3.87 -17.68
CA ASP A 123 -11.99 2.70 -16.81
C ASP A 123 -10.92 1.70 -17.25
N ALA A 124 -10.96 1.25 -18.50
CA ALA A 124 -10.03 0.22 -19.00
C ALA A 124 -8.56 0.68 -18.91
N VAL A 125 -8.30 1.96 -19.21
CA VAL A 125 -6.95 2.52 -19.18
C VAL A 125 -6.42 2.59 -17.74
N VAL A 126 -7.26 3.07 -16.80
CA VAL A 126 -6.89 3.19 -15.38
C VAL A 126 -6.76 1.83 -14.72
N ARG A 127 -7.69 0.88 -14.97
CA ARG A 127 -7.60 -0.49 -14.44
C ARG A 127 -6.38 -1.23 -14.99
N GLY A 128 -6.04 -1.08 -16.25
CA GLY A 128 -4.80 -1.63 -16.80
C GLY A 128 -3.54 -1.08 -16.13
N GLN A 129 -3.58 0.16 -15.64
CA GLN A 129 -2.48 0.71 -14.84
C GLN A 129 -2.49 0.17 -13.39
N VAL A 130 -3.68 -0.08 -12.81
CA VAL A 130 -3.80 -0.75 -11.50
C VAL A 130 -3.21 -2.15 -11.56
N GLU A 131 -3.49 -2.92 -12.60
CA GLU A 131 -2.91 -4.27 -12.80
C GLU A 131 -1.38 -4.22 -12.85
N LYS A 132 -0.78 -3.26 -13.58
CA LYS A 132 0.68 -3.08 -13.61
C LYS A 132 1.26 -2.71 -12.25
N ILE A 133 0.53 -1.91 -11.46
CA ILE A 133 0.94 -1.59 -10.08
C ILE A 133 0.92 -2.87 -9.23
N LEU A 134 -0.15 -3.66 -9.28
CA LEU A 134 -0.23 -4.93 -8.54
C LEU A 134 0.87 -5.91 -8.95
N GLU A 135 1.15 -6.03 -10.25
CA GLU A 135 2.22 -6.89 -10.76
C GLU A 135 3.59 -6.47 -10.20
N ARG A 136 3.87 -5.17 -10.19
CA ARG A 136 5.10 -4.61 -9.59
C ARG A 136 5.22 -4.90 -8.09
N LEU A 137 4.09 -4.94 -7.37
CA LEU A 137 4.08 -5.15 -5.91
C LEU A 137 4.13 -6.63 -5.52
N ARG A 138 3.92 -7.56 -6.44
CA ARG A 138 3.77 -8.99 -6.17
C ARG A 138 4.94 -9.60 -5.40
N ASP A 139 6.16 -9.21 -5.75
CA ASP A 139 7.39 -9.74 -5.19
C ASP A 139 8.00 -8.83 -4.11
N GLU A 140 7.25 -7.80 -3.67
CA GLU A 140 7.68 -6.84 -2.68
C GLU A 140 7.09 -7.13 -1.30
N GLU A 141 7.88 -6.96 -0.25
CA GLU A 141 7.39 -7.04 1.13
C GLU A 141 6.74 -5.71 1.54
N ILE A 142 5.41 -5.67 1.50
CA ILE A 142 4.63 -4.45 1.78
C ILE A 142 4.02 -4.50 3.18
N GLU A 143 4.32 -3.50 4.01
CA GLU A 143 3.72 -3.34 5.35
C GLU A 143 2.26 -2.86 5.25
N CYS A 144 2.05 -1.79 4.48
CA CYS A 144 0.73 -1.20 4.24
C CYS A 144 0.73 -0.28 3.02
N CYS A 145 -0.46 0.13 2.62
CA CYS A 145 -0.70 1.08 1.54
C CYS A 145 -1.41 2.30 2.12
N VAL A 146 -0.77 3.48 2.11
CA VAL A 146 -1.37 4.75 2.54
C VAL A 146 -1.94 5.45 1.31
N LEU A 147 -3.25 5.59 1.25
CA LEU A 147 -3.95 6.00 0.05
C LEU A 147 -4.71 7.31 0.23
N LYS A 148 -4.80 8.09 -0.86
CA LYS A 148 -5.50 9.39 -0.88
C LYS A 148 -7.01 9.20 -0.70
N SER A 149 -7.55 9.80 0.34
CA SER A 149 -8.97 9.82 0.69
C SER A 149 -9.86 10.33 -0.44
N ARG A 150 -11.05 9.78 -0.57
CA ARG A 150 -12.12 10.24 -1.48
C ARG A 150 -11.77 10.21 -2.98
N SER A 151 -10.64 9.64 -3.35
CA SER A 151 -10.27 9.51 -4.76
C SER A 151 -11.02 8.35 -5.41
N PRO A 152 -11.50 8.47 -6.66
CA PRO A 152 -12.12 7.37 -7.39
C PRO A 152 -11.16 6.20 -7.65
N THR A 153 -9.86 6.43 -7.50
CA THR A 153 -8.84 5.39 -7.62
C THR A 153 -8.30 4.92 -6.28
N CYS A 154 -8.03 5.85 -5.34
CA CYS A 154 -7.31 5.59 -4.11
C CYS A 154 -8.17 5.57 -2.84
N GLY A 155 -9.41 6.10 -2.86
CA GLY A 155 -10.28 6.19 -1.67
C GLY A 155 -10.48 4.84 -0.99
N VAL A 156 -10.25 4.77 0.33
CA VAL A 156 -10.35 3.50 1.09
C VAL A 156 -11.74 3.33 1.70
N ARG A 157 -12.37 4.42 2.13
CA ARG A 157 -13.65 4.40 2.86
C ARG A 157 -14.79 5.05 2.11
N GLN A 158 -14.49 6.14 1.41
CA GLN A 158 -15.47 6.95 0.72
C GLN A 158 -14.96 7.35 -0.66
N VAL A 159 -15.89 7.47 -1.58
CA VAL A 159 -15.70 8.02 -2.93
C VAL A 159 -16.86 8.96 -3.26
N TYR A 160 -16.74 9.73 -4.33
CA TYR A 160 -17.87 10.51 -4.84
C TYR A 160 -18.89 9.59 -5.50
N ASP A 161 -20.16 10.00 -5.47
CA ASP A 161 -21.34 9.19 -5.85
C ASP A 161 -21.55 9.03 -7.37
N GLY A 162 -20.66 9.55 -8.19
CA GLY A 162 -20.75 9.48 -9.65
C GLY A 162 -21.61 10.57 -10.31
N THR A 163 -22.19 11.47 -9.52
CA THR A 163 -23.03 12.56 -10.05
C THR A 163 -22.28 13.85 -10.32
N PHE A 164 -21.00 13.91 -9.96
CA PHE A 164 -20.16 15.13 -10.01
C PHE A 164 -20.70 16.31 -9.19
N SER A 165 -21.57 16.01 -8.20
CA SER A 165 -22.17 16.99 -7.29
C SER A 165 -21.30 17.28 -6.06
N GLY A 166 -20.25 16.48 -5.81
CA GLY A 166 -19.44 16.53 -4.60
C GLY A 166 -20.02 15.71 -3.44
N THR A 167 -21.07 14.94 -3.67
CA THR A 167 -21.67 14.06 -2.66
C THR A 167 -20.76 12.83 -2.43
N LEU A 168 -20.51 12.50 -1.16
CA LEU A 168 -19.72 11.34 -0.76
C LEU A 168 -20.62 10.17 -0.39
N VAL A 169 -20.21 8.97 -0.78
CA VAL A 169 -20.82 7.70 -0.41
C VAL A 169 -19.76 6.74 0.13
N ASN A 170 -20.18 5.77 0.93
CA ASN A 170 -19.31 4.69 1.33
C ASN A 170 -18.94 3.84 0.10
N GLY A 171 -17.68 3.64 -0.11
CA GLY A 171 -17.16 2.94 -1.28
C GLY A 171 -15.65 3.01 -1.36
N MET A 172 -15.11 2.30 -2.32
CA MET A 172 -13.65 2.23 -2.53
C MET A 172 -13.30 2.62 -3.95
N GLY A 173 -12.15 3.28 -4.07
CA GLY A 173 -11.51 3.51 -5.35
C GLY A 173 -10.94 2.22 -5.95
N VAL A 174 -10.79 2.18 -7.26
CA VAL A 174 -10.42 0.96 -8.00
C VAL A 174 -9.05 0.38 -7.61
N LEU A 175 -8.07 1.22 -7.27
CA LEU A 175 -6.76 0.76 -6.76
C LEU A 175 -6.90 0.24 -5.32
N ALA A 176 -7.62 0.96 -4.46
CA ALA A 176 -7.81 0.56 -3.07
C ALA A 176 -8.50 -0.80 -2.98
N GLN A 177 -9.55 -1.00 -3.78
CA GLN A 177 -10.25 -2.28 -3.89
C GLN A 177 -9.31 -3.40 -4.35
N ALA A 178 -8.57 -3.19 -5.45
CA ALA A 178 -7.67 -4.18 -6.01
C ALA A 178 -6.52 -4.56 -5.05
N LEU A 179 -5.98 -3.59 -4.29
CA LEU A 179 -4.97 -3.84 -3.26
C LEU A 179 -5.55 -4.66 -2.09
N GLN A 180 -6.77 -4.35 -1.63
CA GLN A 180 -7.40 -5.14 -0.57
C GLN A 180 -7.74 -6.57 -1.01
N GLU A 181 -8.23 -6.74 -2.24
CA GLU A 181 -8.49 -8.06 -2.83
C GLU A 181 -7.20 -8.89 -2.97
N ALA A 182 -6.07 -8.24 -3.26
CA ALA A 182 -4.74 -8.85 -3.26
C ALA A 182 -4.20 -9.15 -1.84
N GLY A 183 -4.89 -8.69 -0.78
CA GLY A 183 -4.56 -8.95 0.62
C GLY A 183 -3.69 -7.88 1.28
N TYR A 184 -3.41 -6.76 0.62
CA TYR A 184 -2.66 -5.65 1.23
C TYR A 184 -3.52 -4.87 2.22
N ARG A 185 -2.91 -4.41 3.32
CA ARG A 185 -3.54 -3.51 4.29
C ARG A 185 -3.58 -2.10 3.71
N CYS A 186 -4.77 -1.54 3.51
CA CYS A 186 -4.95 -0.16 3.06
C CYS A 186 -5.36 0.74 4.23
N ILE A 187 -4.72 1.91 4.33
CA ILE A 187 -4.95 2.97 5.32
C ILE A 187 -5.39 4.20 4.55
N ASP A 188 -6.51 4.80 4.95
CA ASP A 188 -6.93 6.10 4.43
C ASP A 188 -6.00 7.18 4.99
N ALA A 189 -5.52 8.11 4.16
CA ALA A 189 -4.60 9.15 4.61
C ALA A 189 -5.16 9.99 5.77
N GLU A 190 -6.48 10.18 5.84
CA GLU A 190 -7.13 10.90 6.94
C GLU A 190 -7.10 10.15 8.28
N GLU A 191 -6.75 8.85 8.29
CA GLU A 191 -6.55 8.09 9.54
C GLU A 191 -5.21 8.41 10.24
N LEU A 192 -4.28 9.05 9.52
CA LEU A 192 -3.00 9.48 10.06
C LEU A 192 -3.03 10.92 10.59
N SER A 193 -4.17 11.62 10.43
CA SER A 193 -4.38 13.04 10.76
C SER A 193 -4.76 13.23 12.21
#